data_2de7cf949e54523815bca115a1d70730
#
_entry.id   2de7cf949e54523815bca115a1d70730
#
_cell.length_a   1.000
_cell.length_b   1.000
_cell.length_c   1.000
_cell.angle_alpha   90.00
_cell.angle_beta   90.00
_cell.angle_gamma   90.00
#
_symmetry.space_group_name_H-M   'P 1'
#
loop_
_entity.id
_entity.type
_entity.pdbx_description
1 polymer ?
#
loop_
_entity_poly.entity_id
_entity_poly.type
_entity_poly.pdbx_seq_one_letter_code
_entity_poly.pdbx_strand_id
1 'polypeptide(L)'
;MNKFFSILFFSLVIGIGIFQYSRNLDVDVNYERFNLVAPGILRTPEKHFKDLKEYPFKPNYLSIGDTRIHYLDEGPIDGEIIFLLHGEPAWSYLFRKMIPTLAEAGYRVIAPDMVGFGKSDKYISIEDYSHQMHVDKMTQLIVELDLNNITAHVHDWGGMVGLRVI
;
A
#
# COMPACT_ATOMS: atom_id res chain seq x y z
N MET A 1 18.06 -43.32 33.20
CA MET A 1 16.75 -42.89 32.59
C MET A 1 16.39 -41.43 32.86
N ASN A 2 17.28 -40.59 33.47
CA ASN A 2 16.91 -39.22 33.89
C ASN A 2 17.60 -38.07 33.15
N LYS A 3 18.48 -38.34 32.19
CA LYS A 3 19.15 -37.26 31.45
C LYS A 3 18.38 -36.76 30.21
N PHE A 4 17.58 -37.63 29.60
CA PHE A 4 16.75 -37.26 28.44
C PHE A 4 15.56 -36.37 28.84
N PHE A 5 14.97 -36.60 29.99
CA PHE A 5 13.85 -35.77 30.49
C PHE A 5 14.28 -34.35 30.85
N SER A 6 15.52 -34.19 31.40
CA SER A 6 16.03 -32.86 31.73
C SER A 6 16.30 -32.00 30.51
N ILE A 7 16.78 -32.59 29.41
CA ILE A 7 17.07 -31.85 28.16
C ILE A 7 15.76 -31.39 27.48
N LEU A 8 14.74 -32.26 27.48
CA LEU A 8 13.44 -31.88 26.89
C LEU A 8 12.74 -30.78 27.72
N PHE A 9 12.84 -30.82 29.04
CA PHE A 9 12.25 -29.80 29.92
C PHE A 9 12.97 -28.45 29.78
N PHE A 10 14.30 -28.47 29.64
CA PHE A 10 15.09 -27.24 29.44
C PHE A 10 14.81 -26.62 28.07
N SER A 11 14.66 -27.40 27.00
CA SER A 11 14.31 -26.93 25.67
C SER A 11 12.90 -26.33 25.62
N LEU A 12 11.95 -26.91 26.36
CA LEU A 12 10.57 -26.42 26.45
C LEU A 12 10.52 -25.08 27.22
N VAL A 13 11.26 -24.95 28.31
CA VAL A 13 11.31 -23.72 29.12
C VAL A 13 12.00 -22.59 28.36
N ILE A 14 13.07 -22.88 27.61
CA ILE A 14 13.73 -21.88 26.74
C ILE A 14 12.79 -21.48 25.59
N GLY A 15 12.09 -22.43 24.95
CA GLY A 15 11.13 -22.16 23.90
C GLY A 15 9.97 -21.28 24.37
N ILE A 16 9.41 -21.56 25.55
CA ILE A 16 8.35 -20.75 26.17
C ILE A 16 8.90 -19.36 26.57
N GLY A 17 10.12 -19.30 27.11
CA GLY A 17 10.78 -18.03 27.46
C GLY A 17 11.02 -17.13 26.24
N ILE A 18 11.47 -17.69 25.13
CA ILE A 18 11.65 -16.96 23.86
C ILE A 18 10.30 -16.53 23.28
N PHE A 19 9.29 -17.40 23.32
CA PHE A 19 7.95 -17.08 22.85
C PHE A 19 7.27 -15.99 23.70
N GLN A 20 7.46 -16.00 25.02
CA GLN A 20 6.97 -14.93 25.89
C GLN A 20 7.81 -13.66 25.77
N TYR A 21 9.11 -13.77 25.54
CA TYR A 21 9.97 -12.62 25.31
C TYR A 21 9.64 -11.92 23.99
N SER A 22 9.32 -12.66 22.94
CA SER A 22 8.86 -12.07 21.67
C SER A 22 7.47 -11.44 21.75
N ARG A 23 6.58 -11.90 22.66
CA ARG A 23 5.28 -11.25 22.91
C ARG A 23 5.39 -9.99 23.78
N ASN A 24 6.46 -9.84 24.55
CA ASN A 24 6.71 -8.68 25.42
C ASN A 24 7.69 -7.67 24.82
N LEU A 25 8.07 -7.83 23.55
CA LEU A 25 8.53 -6.73 22.72
C LEU A 25 7.27 -5.92 22.32
N ASP A 26 6.59 -5.36 23.32
CA ASP A 26 5.88 -4.11 23.15
C ASP A 26 6.97 -3.08 22.81
N VAL A 27 7.34 -3.05 21.55
CA VAL A 27 7.94 -1.86 20.98
C VAL A 27 6.88 -0.81 21.24
N ASP A 28 7.15 0.06 22.21
CA ASP A 28 6.31 1.22 22.50
C ASP A 28 6.36 2.09 21.24
N VAL A 29 5.59 1.64 20.22
CA VAL A 29 5.42 2.37 18.96
C VAL A 29 4.60 3.56 19.40
N ASN A 30 5.26 4.69 19.53
CA ASN A 30 4.61 5.95 19.83
C ASN A 30 3.64 6.25 18.66
N TYR A 31 2.43 5.71 18.79
CA TYR A 31 1.34 5.84 17.81
C TYR A 31 0.95 7.30 17.57
N GLU A 32 1.25 8.21 18.52
CA GLU A 32 1.06 9.66 18.32
C GLU A 32 1.98 10.21 17.21
N ARG A 33 3.12 9.57 16.97
CA ARG A 33 4.04 9.95 15.89
C ARG A 33 3.53 9.54 14.51
N PHE A 34 2.66 8.55 14.45
CA PHE A 34 1.98 8.07 13.26
C PHE A 34 0.50 8.33 13.46
N ASN A 35 -0.14 9.14 12.65
CA ASN A 35 -1.58 9.38 12.74
C ASN A 35 -2.34 8.05 12.65
N LEU A 36 -2.62 7.43 13.80
CA LEU A 36 -3.51 6.30 13.89
C LEU A 36 -4.91 6.82 13.53
N VAL A 37 -5.48 6.34 12.43
CA VAL A 37 -6.77 6.81 11.93
C VAL A 37 -7.91 5.84 12.21
N ALA A 38 -7.55 4.58 12.48
CA ALA A 38 -8.45 3.52 12.92
C ALA A 38 -7.62 2.43 13.63
N PRO A 39 -8.24 1.51 14.41
CA PRO A 39 -7.52 0.39 14.99
C PRO A 39 -6.71 -0.37 13.92
N GLY A 40 -5.40 -0.49 14.11
CA GLY A 40 -4.50 -1.17 13.19
C GLY A 40 -4.16 -0.44 11.91
N ILE A 41 -4.59 0.82 11.73
CA ILE A 41 -4.39 1.58 10.47
C ILE A 41 -3.67 2.89 10.74
N LEU A 42 -2.54 3.07 10.06
CA LEU A 42 -1.72 4.27 10.07
C LEU A 42 -1.94 5.09 8.80
N ARG A 43 -1.80 6.41 8.92
CA ARG A 43 -1.79 7.34 7.80
C ARG A 43 -0.57 8.26 7.88
N THR A 44 0.23 8.31 6.83
CA THR A 44 1.34 9.24 6.74
C THR A 44 0.79 10.68 6.72
N PRO A 45 1.23 11.55 7.64
CA PRO A 45 0.78 12.94 7.66
C PRO A 45 1.11 13.69 6.37
N GLU A 46 0.19 14.53 5.90
CA GLU A 46 0.32 15.30 4.65
C GLU A 46 1.57 16.19 4.62
N LYS A 47 2.07 16.62 5.78
CA LYS A 47 3.31 17.44 5.86
C LYS A 47 4.54 16.75 5.24
N HIS A 48 4.55 15.41 5.16
CA HIS A 48 5.66 14.64 4.56
C HIS A 48 5.61 14.62 3.03
N PHE A 49 4.50 15.07 2.44
CA PHE A 49 4.31 15.14 0.99
C PHE A 49 4.33 16.57 0.45
N LYS A 50 4.69 17.56 1.30
CA LYS A 50 4.84 18.93 0.88
C LYS A 50 6.14 19.11 0.08
N ASP A 51 6.11 20.02 -0.87
CA ASP A 51 7.28 20.46 -1.64
C ASP A 51 8.03 19.33 -2.38
N LEU A 52 7.30 18.27 -2.75
CA LEU A 52 7.87 17.20 -3.56
C LEU A 52 8.20 17.72 -4.96
N LYS A 53 9.45 17.54 -5.36
CA LYS A 53 9.94 17.99 -6.65
C LYS A 53 9.16 17.32 -7.80
N GLU A 54 8.67 18.13 -8.74
CA GLU A 54 7.97 17.66 -9.93
C GLU A 54 6.70 16.83 -9.62
N TYR A 55 6.01 17.13 -8.50
CA TYR A 55 4.81 16.43 -8.09
C TYR A 55 3.69 17.41 -7.70
N PRO A 56 3.16 18.19 -8.66
CA PRO A 56 2.18 19.24 -8.39
C PRO A 56 0.73 18.73 -8.34
N PHE A 57 0.53 17.43 -8.33
CA PHE A 57 -0.78 16.82 -8.52
C PHE A 57 -1.68 16.98 -7.31
N LYS A 58 -2.97 17.17 -7.56
CA LYS A 58 -4.00 17.13 -6.55
C LYS A 58 -4.23 15.69 -6.09
N PRO A 59 -4.21 15.39 -4.78
CA PRO A 59 -4.54 14.07 -4.31
C PRO A 59 -6.04 13.79 -4.42
N ASN A 60 -6.41 12.61 -4.88
CA ASN A 60 -7.74 12.05 -4.76
C ASN A 60 -7.71 10.87 -3.79
N TYR A 61 -8.84 10.61 -3.13
CA TYR A 61 -8.94 9.56 -2.14
C TYR A 61 -10.27 8.82 -2.25
N LEU A 62 -10.19 7.49 -2.16
CA LEU A 62 -11.36 6.62 -2.10
C LEU A 62 -11.25 5.69 -0.89
N SER A 63 -12.33 5.55 -0.12
CA SER A 63 -12.39 4.59 0.98
C SER A 63 -12.79 3.23 0.43
N ILE A 64 -11.93 2.24 0.62
CA ILE A 64 -12.14 0.86 0.17
C ILE A 64 -12.05 -0.06 1.38
N GLY A 65 -13.21 -0.53 1.86
CA GLY A 65 -13.31 -1.26 3.11
C GLY A 65 -12.83 -0.39 4.27
N ASP A 66 -11.81 -0.83 4.97
CA ASP A 66 -11.24 -0.19 6.16
C ASP A 66 -10.14 0.83 5.87
N THR A 67 -9.63 0.87 4.64
CA THR A 67 -8.50 1.72 4.24
C THR A 67 -8.90 2.81 3.25
N ARG A 68 -8.21 3.93 3.31
CA ARG A 68 -8.27 5.01 2.33
C ARG A 68 -7.15 4.82 1.30
N ILE A 69 -7.53 4.74 0.03
CA ILE A 69 -6.61 4.64 -1.11
C ILE A 69 -6.44 6.03 -1.71
N HIS A 70 -5.20 6.46 -1.87
CA HIS A 70 -4.83 7.63 -2.67
C HIS A 70 -4.67 7.25 -4.13
N TYR A 71 -5.09 8.15 -5.02
CA TYR A 71 -4.82 8.01 -6.45
C TYR A 71 -4.70 9.40 -7.11
N LEU A 72 -3.97 9.45 -8.20
CA LEU A 72 -3.95 10.58 -9.11
C LEU A 72 -4.94 10.31 -10.25
N ASP A 73 -5.60 11.35 -10.73
CA ASP A 73 -6.54 11.34 -11.85
C ASP A 73 -6.29 12.62 -12.64
N GLU A 74 -5.50 12.51 -13.69
CA GLU A 74 -5.00 13.64 -14.46
C GLU A 74 -5.34 13.49 -15.95
N GLY A 75 -5.54 14.61 -16.63
CA GLY A 75 -5.94 14.68 -18.03
C GLY A 75 -7.44 14.77 -18.22
N PRO A 76 -7.94 14.66 -19.47
CA PRO A 76 -9.37 14.79 -19.77
C PRO A 76 -10.16 13.59 -19.25
N ILE A 77 -11.31 13.86 -18.62
CA ILE A 77 -12.15 12.83 -17.99
C ILE A 77 -12.70 11.79 -18.98
N ASP A 78 -12.83 12.16 -20.23
CA ASP A 78 -13.30 11.34 -21.35
C ASP A 78 -12.15 10.77 -22.21
N GLY A 79 -10.89 10.97 -21.79
CA GLY A 79 -9.72 10.41 -22.45
C GLY A 79 -9.62 8.89 -22.28
N GLU A 80 -8.91 8.23 -23.21
CA GLU A 80 -8.55 6.82 -23.05
C GLU A 80 -7.73 6.63 -21.76
N ILE A 81 -8.04 5.58 -20.99
CA ILE A 81 -7.50 5.39 -19.65
C ILE A 81 -6.12 4.72 -19.70
N ILE A 82 -5.14 5.39 -19.11
CA ILE A 82 -3.83 4.82 -18.77
C ILE A 82 -3.78 4.59 -17.25
N PHE A 83 -3.70 3.34 -16.84
CA PHE A 83 -3.57 2.95 -15.44
C PHE A 83 -2.12 2.65 -15.10
N LEU A 84 -1.51 3.43 -14.20
CA LEU A 84 -0.11 3.33 -13.81
C LEU A 84 0.02 2.69 -12.43
N LEU A 85 0.46 1.45 -12.34
CA LEU A 85 0.59 0.75 -11.06
C LEU A 85 2.06 0.53 -10.69
N HIS A 86 2.45 1.11 -9.57
CA HIS A 86 3.81 1.03 -9.02
C HIS A 86 4.09 -0.31 -8.34
N GLY A 87 5.36 -0.56 -8.02
CA GLY A 87 5.80 -1.66 -7.19
C GLY A 87 6.52 -1.18 -5.93
N GLU A 88 7.21 -2.09 -5.27
CA GLU A 88 7.98 -1.81 -4.06
C GLU A 88 9.37 -1.24 -4.42
N PRO A 89 9.90 -0.28 -3.68
CA PRO A 89 9.31 0.50 -2.57
C PRO A 89 8.67 1.81 -3.06
N ALA A 90 8.27 1.87 -4.31
CA ALA A 90 7.76 3.08 -4.95
C ALA A 90 6.28 3.39 -4.58
N TRP A 91 5.76 4.46 -5.14
CA TRP A 91 4.37 4.92 -5.09
C TRP A 91 4.12 5.79 -6.33
N SER A 92 2.97 6.42 -6.49
CA SER A 92 2.61 7.21 -7.69
C SER A 92 3.65 8.29 -8.06
N TYR A 93 4.48 8.72 -7.13
CA TYR A 93 5.63 9.61 -7.39
C TYR A 93 6.60 9.07 -8.45
N LEU A 94 6.69 7.76 -8.61
CA LEU A 94 7.48 7.10 -9.66
C LEU A 94 7.12 7.67 -11.04
N PHE A 95 5.83 7.89 -11.26
CA PHE A 95 5.27 8.27 -12.56
C PHE A 95 5.17 9.78 -12.78
N ARG A 96 5.67 10.62 -11.83
CA ARG A 96 5.51 12.08 -11.85
C ARG A 96 5.90 12.77 -13.15
N LYS A 97 6.83 12.17 -13.92
CA LYS A 97 7.26 12.70 -15.22
C LYS A 97 6.46 12.14 -16.39
N MET A 98 5.90 10.94 -16.25
CA MET A 98 5.06 10.32 -17.29
C MET A 98 3.65 10.93 -17.31
N ILE A 99 3.09 11.19 -16.15
CA ILE A 99 1.72 11.68 -15.99
C ILE A 99 1.45 12.93 -16.82
N PRO A 100 2.24 14.03 -16.73
CA PRO A 100 1.99 15.22 -17.54
C PRO A 100 2.05 14.95 -19.04
N THR A 101 3.03 14.19 -19.49
CA THR A 101 3.18 13.86 -20.91
C THR A 101 2.00 13.08 -21.46
N LEU A 102 1.48 12.12 -20.70
CA LEU A 102 0.32 11.33 -21.11
C LEU A 102 -0.97 12.17 -21.06
N ALA A 103 -1.15 12.98 -20.03
CA ALA A 103 -2.29 13.87 -19.90
C ALA A 103 -2.33 14.93 -21.02
N GLU A 104 -1.19 15.52 -21.38
CA GLU A 104 -1.04 16.46 -22.50
C GLU A 104 -1.32 15.79 -23.87
N ALA A 105 -1.05 14.48 -23.97
CA ALA A 105 -1.39 13.70 -25.17
C ALA A 105 -2.87 13.33 -25.25
N GLY A 106 -3.70 13.71 -24.25
CA GLY A 106 -5.14 13.50 -24.25
C GLY A 106 -5.61 12.23 -23.53
N TYR A 107 -4.74 11.52 -22.82
CA TYR A 107 -5.10 10.36 -22.01
C TYR A 107 -5.58 10.78 -20.61
N ARG A 108 -6.53 10.02 -20.06
CA ARG A 108 -6.86 10.08 -18.65
C ARG A 108 -5.93 9.13 -17.89
N VAL A 109 -5.11 9.68 -16.99
CA VAL A 109 -4.08 8.91 -16.28
C VAL A 109 -4.50 8.68 -14.85
N ILE A 110 -4.68 7.42 -14.48
CA ILE A 110 -4.99 7.00 -13.11
C ILE A 110 -3.75 6.33 -12.50
N ALA A 111 -3.25 6.88 -11.40
CA ALA A 111 -2.07 6.35 -10.72
C ALA A 111 -2.32 6.19 -9.21
N PRO A 112 -2.80 5.02 -8.74
CA PRO A 112 -3.04 4.77 -7.33
C PRO A 112 -1.75 4.48 -6.57
N ASP A 113 -1.80 4.72 -5.25
CA ASP A 113 -0.86 4.17 -4.29
C ASP A 113 -1.48 2.91 -3.66
N MET A 114 -0.81 1.78 -3.75
CA MET A 114 -1.26 0.56 -3.06
C MET A 114 -1.25 0.76 -1.54
N VAL A 115 -2.08 -0.01 -0.81
CA VAL A 115 -2.06 -0.02 0.66
C VAL A 115 -0.64 -0.29 1.16
N GLY A 116 -0.18 0.47 2.14
CA GLY A 116 1.20 0.42 2.63
C GLY A 116 2.13 1.47 2.02
N PHE A 117 1.76 2.06 0.88
CA PHE A 117 2.63 2.96 0.12
C PHE A 117 2.09 4.38 0.04
N GLY A 118 2.98 5.32 -0.25
CA GLY A 118 2.67 6.71 -0.53
C GLY A 118 1.68 7.35 0.43
N LYS A 119 0.62 7.94 -0.12
CA LYS A 119 -0.44 8.64 0.63
C LYS A 119 -1.60 7.72 1.01
N SER A 120 -1.64 6.46 0.56
CA SER A 120 -2.61 5.47 1.01
C SER A 120 -2.39 5.07 2.46
N ASP A 121 -3.43 4.54 3.10
CA ASP A 121 -3.35 4.02 4.45
C ASP A 121 -2.45 2.78 4.53
N LYS A 122 -2.01 2.45 5.74
CA LYS A 122 -1.03 1.40 6.01
C LYS A 122 -1.52 0.54 7.17
N TYR A 123 -1.51 -0.77 6.99
CA TYR A 123 -1.73 -1.67 8.11
C TYR A 123 -0.50 -1.71 9.02
N ILE A 124 -0.71 -1.85 10.33
CA ILE A 124 0.36 -2.02 11.31
C ILE A 124 0.89 -3.46 11.26
N SER A 125 -0.03 -4.43 11.16
CA SER A 125 0.35 -5.84 11.13
C SER A 125 0.79 -6.24 9.73
N ILE A 126 1.92 -6.92 9.63
CA ILE A 126 2.42 -7.49 8.38
C ILE A 126 1.49 -8.60 7.86
N GLU A 127 0.76 -9.26 8.75
CA GLU A 127 -0.17 -10.36 8.42
C GLU A 127 -1.41 -9.86 7.65
N ASP A 128 -1.71 -8.55 7.72
CA ASP A 128 -2.80 -7.93 6.97
C ASP A 128 -2.42 -7.68 5.50
N TYR A 129 -1.14 -7.82 5.14
CA TYR A 129 -0.67 -7.70 3.77
C TYR A 129 -0.64 -9.05 3.08
N SER A 130 -1.23 -9.10 1.91
CA SER A 130 -1.10 -10.24 1.00
C SER A 130 -1.22 -9.77 -0.44
N HIS A 131 -0.72 -10.59 -1.37
CA HIS A 131 -0.91 -10.33 -2.79
C HIS A 131 -2.40 -10.19 -3.14
N GLN A 132 -3.25 -11.09 -2.60
CA GLN A 132 -4.69 -11.07 -2.86
C GLN A 132 -5.35 -9.78 -2.32
N MET A 133 -4.95 -9.30 -1.14
CA MET A 133 -5.43 -8.03 -0.59
C MET A 133 -5.17 -6.86 -1.57
N HIS A 134 -3.97 -6.77 -2.14
CA HIS A 134 -3.66 -5.73 -3.13
C HIS A 134 -4.49 -5.88 -4.41
N VAL A 135 -4.68 -7.11 -4.90
CA VAL A 135 -5.55 -7.39 -6.06
C VAL A 135 -6.98 -6.93 -5.77
N ASP A 136 -7.54 -7.31 -4.62
CA ASP A 136 -8.92 -6.97 -4.24
C ASP A 136 -9.10 -5.45 -4.11
N LYS A 137 -8.17 -4.76 -3.46
CA LYS A 137 -8.21 -3.29 -3.31
C LYS A 137 -8.12 -2.57 -4.66
N MET A 138 -7.24 -3.00 -5.56
CA MET A 138 -7.11 -2.38 -6.89
C MET A 138 -8.31 -2.70 -7.79
N THR A 139 -8.84 -3.92 -7.73
CA THR A 139 -10.08 -4.30 -8.44
C THR A 139 -11.23 -3.40 -7.98
N GLN A 140 -11.39 -3.23 -6.67
CA GLN A 140 -12.46 -2.40 -6.14
C GLN A 140 -12.28 -0.92 -6.52
N LEU A 141 -11.04 -0.40 -6.55
CA LEU A 141 -10.75 0.95 -7.04
C LEU A 141 -11.22 1.14 -8.49
N ILE A 142 -10.91 0.19 -9.37
CA ILE A 142 -11.29 0.23 -10.79
C ILE A 142 -12.82 0.23 -10.93
N VAL A 143 -13.50 -0.62 -10.16
CA VAL A 143 -14.98 -0.71 -10.19
C VAL A 143 -15.63 0.57 -9.68
N GLU A 144 -15.17 1.11 -8.54
CA GLU A 144 -15.74 2.32 -7.93
C GLU A 144 -15.50 3.59 -8.78
N LEU A 145 -14.40 3.62 -9.54
CA LEU A 145 -14.10 4.72 -10.46
C LEU A 145 -14.70 4.50 -11.87
N ASP A 146 -15.44 3.39 -12.08
CA ASP A 146 -16.03 2.99 -13.36
C ASP A 146 -15.01 3.03 -14.52
N LEU A 147 -13.82 2.50 -14.29
CA LEU A 147 -12.76 2.49 -15.28
C LEU A 147 -12.96 1.34 -16.26
N ASN A 148 -13.10 1.65 -17.54
CA ASN A 148 -13.31 0.67 -18.62
C ASN A 148 -12.27 0.84 -19.72
N ASN A 149 -11.95 -0.22 -20.46
CA ASN A 149 -10.99 -0.19 -21.57
C ASN A 149 -9.62 0.34 -21.16
N ILE A 150 -9.10 -0.19 -20.07
CA ILE A 150 -7.85 0.26 -19.44
C ILE A 150 -6.64 -0.22 -20.25
N THR A 151 -5.73 0.71 -20.57
CA THR A 151 -4.34 0.37 -20.92
C THR A 151 -3.48 0.49 -19.66
N ALA A 152 -2.84 -0.60 -19.24
CA ALA A 152 -2.03 -0.59 -18.04
C ALA A 152 -0.54 -0.50 -18.35
N HIS A 153 0.13 0.37 -17.58
CA HIS A 153 1.59 0.35 -17.41
C HIS A 153 1.90 -0.03 -15.97
N VAL A 154 2.58 -1.15 -15.82
CA VAL A 154 2.86 -1.77 -14.52
C VAL A 154 4.35 -1.90 -14.29
N HIS A 155 4.77 -1.74 -13.04
CA HIS A 155 6.18 -1.82 -12.65
C HIS A 155 6.33 -2.71 -11.42
N ASP A 156 7.27 -3.66 -11.46
CA ASP A 156 7.64 -4.54 -10.34
C ASP A 156 6.42 -5.28 -9.74
N TRP A 157 6.14 -5.17 -8.43
CA TRP A 157 4.95 -5.74 -7.80
C TRP A 157 3.63 -5.27 -8.43
N GLY A 158 3.63 -4.05 -8.98
CA GLY A 158 2.49 -3.58 -9.77
C GLY A 158 2.18 -4.47 -10.97
N GLY A 159 3.17 -5.16 -11.53
CA GLY A 159 2.97 -6.16 -12.57
C GLY A 159 2.24 -7.41 -12.05
N MET A 160 2.64 -7.91 -10.88
CA MET A 160 2.00 -9.07 -10.26
C MET A 160 0.55 -8.80 -9.87
N VAL A 161 0.25 -7.60 -9.37
CA VAL A 161 -1.08 -7.19 -8.97
C VAL A 161 -1.90 -6.78 -10.21
N GLY A 162 -1.37 -5.86 -11.02
CA GLY A 162 -2.09 -5.26 -12.15
C GLY A 162 -2.55 -6.26 -13.20
N LEU A 163 -1.70 -7.23 -13.58
CA LEU A 163 -2.05 -8.28 -14.54
C LEU A 163 -3.15 -9.27 -14.05
N ARG A 164 -3.55 -9.18 -12.79
CA ARG A 164 -4.69 -9.93 -12.25
C ARG A 164 -5.96 -9.12 -12.12
N VAL A 165 -5.85 -7.82 -12.26
CA VAL A 165 -6.94 -6.86 -12.04
C VAL A 165 -7.57 -6.42 -13.38
N ILE A 166 -6.79 -6.52 -14.47
CA ILE A 166 -7.16 -6.08 -15.83
C ILE A 166 -7.61 -7.25 -16.67
#